data_0ee46faf58119f8db0a69755b1351062
#
_entry.id   0ee46faf58119f8db0a69755b1351062
#
_cell.length_a   1.000
_cell.length_b   1.000
_cell.length_c   1.000
_cell.angle_alpha   90.00
_cell.angle_beta   90.00
_cell.angle_gamma   90.00
#
_symmetry.space_group_name_H-M   'P 1'
#
loop_
_entity.id
_entity.type
_entity.pdbx_description
1 polymer ?
#
loop_
_entity_poly.entity_id
_entity_poly.type
_entity_poly.pdbx_seq_one_letter_code
_entity_poly.pdbx_strand_id
1 'polypeptide(L)'
;MKKIIAGTVMATALLAASTSSWTTLDGHAYAAVEKNTSASHYIVNVNGKLMTVRSLHRSGTVLLAGSDMAKLFSADYRYDQKHQYYEIRRTSPNVRIVLQIGKKAALVNGKSVSLSVAPQRFGQELYVDAKQIAALLGGQWKAEAGVSIVSTSGSLRPFRETWQVNGSTATIHGLVLGQTSFYSVNDVAAAFGATVHVDKKTSMVKVEKGNRTILFHPFSYVLNAGGKKTSLPTAPFIQNGVPYINLSAIVYALGGDIEEEDRFIATSGFIKGTSINPQWIDQNTLLISRPDEASSLLLDIRSRTAIRSINEMDLTLSHDGKKAAYVDENGHLFVIDFVSNTVQQIGEDDEVKTDLVWSSDGRSLYCIYGSNNEAVAVVALDNGXVTKLIDDKVKYKTDLRLSSDGTKLLYTVANEGKTNYTDDQKTDVDSIDTSGTDPQLILVDLSSPTKQPTPLTSSPDNKVDSAFLSNHDIVYVSATDDEMSPPSLKVIRNGVEQTLLDKQNIIDMAVVKSRIYVVVEANDLYTIRCFDPSTKSWTTMGSTKNEITSIAPSPYDDQIAVTMATDGGEKVSLLRHGAWINLTK
;
A
#
# COMPACT_ATOMS: atom_id res chain seq x y z
N MET A 1 -30.47 -8.48 2.05
CA MET A 1 -29.48 -9.29 1.33
C MET A 1 -29.83 -9.59 -0.13
N LYS A 2 -30.79 -8.91 -0.75
CA LYS A 2 -31.18 -9.18 -2.17
C LYS A 2 -30.90 -8.03 -3.15
N LYS A 3 -30.17 -6.99 -2.72
CA LYS A 3 -29.92 -5.84 -3.62
C LYS A 3 -28.46 -5.69 -4.09
N ILE A 4 -27.60 -6.65 -3.75
CA ILE A 4 -26.16 -6.57 -4.12
C ILE A 4 -25.84 -7.38 -5.38
N ILE A 5 -26.75 -8.26 -5.81
CA ILE A 5 -26.46 -9.20 -6.91
C ILE A 5 -26.67 -8.58 -8.31
N ALA A 6 -27.51 -7.54 -8.43
CA ALA A 6 -27.82 -6.96 -9.74
C ALA A 6 -26.73 -6.02 -10.30
N GLY A 7 -25.89 -5.45 -9.43
CA GLY A 7 -24.82 -4.56 -9.88
C GLY A 7 -23.57 -5.28 -10.35
N THR A 8 -23.37 -6.51 -9.91
CA THR A 8 -22.14 -7.26 -10.23
C THR A 8 -22.23 -7.98 -11.59
N VAL A 9 -23.43 -8.26 -12.06
CA VAL A 9 -23.63 -8.98 -13.32
C VAL A 9 -23.40 -8.10 -14.54
N MET A 10 -23.71 -6.80 -14.45
CA MET A 10 -23.45 -5.88 -15.57
C MET A 10 -21.97 -5.51 -15.71
N ALA A 11 -21.24 -5.44 -14.59
CA ALA A 11 -19.79 -5.18 -14.64
C ALA A 11 -19.02 -6.38 -15.20
N THR A 12 -19.52 -7.61 -14.95
CA THR A 12 -18.86 -8.82 -15.45
C THR A 12 -19.08 -9.02 -16.95
N ALA A 13 -20.22 -8.60 -17.48
CA ALA A 13 -20.50 -8.71 -18.92
C ALA A 13 -19.67 -7.73 -19.74
N LEU A 14 -19.40 -6.53 -19.22
CA LEU A 14 -18.50 -5.57 -19.88
C LEU A 14 -17.03 -6.01 -19.78
N LEU A 15 -16.64 -6.67 -18.70
CA LEU A 15 -15.27 -7.21 -18.56
C LEU A 15 -15.04 -8.45 -19.44
N ALA A 16 -16.07 -9.27 -19.65
CA ALA A 16 -15.94 -10.43 -20.53
C ALA A 16 -15.82 -10.02 -22.01
N ALA A 17 -16.47 -8.92 -22.39
CA ALA A 17 -16.32 -8.37 -23.73
C ALA A 17 -14.96 -7.68 -23.92
N SER A 18 -14.31 -7.26 -22.84
CA SER A 18 -13.02 -6.56 -22.91
C SER A 18 -11.81 -7.49 -22.89
N THR A 19 -11.97 -8.77 -22.45
CA THR A 19 -10.81 -9.67 -22.36
C THR A 19 -10.44 -10.35 -23.69
N SER A 20 -11.37 -10.39 -24.65
CA SER A 20 -11.07 -10.99 -25.96
C SER A 20 -10.74 -9.94 -27.03
N SER A 21 -10.74 -8.66 -26.70
CA SER A 21 -10.56 -7.63 -27.71
C SER A 21 -9.73 -6.42 -27.25
N TRP A 22 -8.80 -6.66 -26.32
CA TRP A 22 -7.81 -5.59 -26.00
C TRP A 22 -7.03 -5.15 -27.22
N THR A 23 -7.00 -5.99 -28.26
CA THR A 23 -6.38 -5.69 -29.53
C THR A 23 -7.31 -4.96 -30.52
N THR A 24 -8.63 -4.91 -30.28
CA THR A 24 -9.56 -4.29 -31.22
C THR A 24 -10.21 -3.00 -30.73
N LEU A 25 -10.07 -2.67 -29.43
CA LEU A 25 -10.41 -1.31 -28.98
C LEU A 25 -9.29 -0.31 -29.27
N ASP A 26 -8.16 -0.83 -29.77
CA ASP A 26 -7.04 0.01 -30.20
C ASP A 26 -7.38 0.71 -31.51
N GLY A 27 -7.67 1.97 -31.41
CA GLY A 27 -7.62 2.95 -32.51
C GLY A 27 -8.47 2.66 -33.75
N HIS A 28 -8.80 1.40 -34.02
CA HIS A 28 -9.50 1.03 -35.26
C HIS A 28 -11.01 1.22 -35.21
N ALA A 29 -11.62 1.18 -34.02
CA ALA A 29 -13.06 1.46 -33.90
C ALA A 29 -13.38 2.92 -34.22
N TYR A 30 -12.37 3.78 -34.18
CA TYR A 30 -12.55 5.21 -34.44
C TYR A 30 -12.08 5.63 -35.83
N ALA A 31 -11.34 4.79 -36.55
CA ALA A 31 -10.74 5.16 -37.82
C ALA A 31 -11.42 4.58 -39.07
N ALA A 32 -12.36 3.67 -38.91
CA ALA A 32 -13.03 3.08 -40.06
C ALA A 32 -14.21 3.94 -40.50
N VAL A 33 -13.93 4.92 -41.33
CA VAL A 33 -14.98 5.60 -42.10
C VAL A 33 -15.34 4.66 -43.25
N GLU A 34 -16.28 3.76 -43.01
CA GLU A 34 -16.81 2.94 -44.06
C GLU A 34 -17.74 3.75 -44.96
N LYS A 35 -17.61 3.55 -46.27
CA LYS A 35 -18.40 4.27 -47.27
C LYS A 35 -19.87 3.89 -47.33
N ASN A 36 -20.32 2.92 -46.51
CA ASN A 36 -21.69 2.46 -46.55
C ASN A 36 -22.47 2.95 -45.34
N THR A 37 -23.70 3.38 -45.58
CA THR A 37 -24.61 3.86 -44.55
C THR A 37 -25.04 2.68 -43.65
N SER A 38 -24.39 2.53 -42.52
CA SER A 38 -24.75 1.52 -41.52
C SER A 38 -24.90 2.17 -40.17
N ALA A 39 -25.91 1.75 -39.44
CA ALA A 39 -26.07 2.17 -38.05
C ALA A 39 -25.01 1.43 -37.22
N SER A 40 -24.26 2.16 -36.46
CA SER A 40 -23.21 1.60 -35.60
C SER A 40 -23.37 2.17 -34.18
N HIS A 41 -22.59 1.61 -33.26
CA HIS A 41 -22.55 2.11 -31.89
C HIS A 41 -21.25 2.88 -31.68
N TYR A 42 -21.35 3.92 -30.91
CA TYR A 42 -20.25 4.86 -30.67
C TYR A 42 -20.12 5.09 -29.16
N ILE A 43 -18.91 5.01 -28.63
CA ILE A 43 -18.65 5.22 -27.20
C ILE A 43 -18.22 6.67 -27.01
N VAL A 44 -18.86 7.35 -26.08
CA VAL A 44 -18.56 8.74 -25.74
C VAL A 44 -18.28 8.85 -24.25
N ASN A 45 -17.37 9.75 -23.87
CA ASN A 45 -17.10 10.10 -22.47
C ASN A 45 -17.95 11.31 -22.12
N VAL A 46 -19.00 11.09 -21.34
CA VAL A 46 -19.96 12.15 -20.95
C VAL A 46 -19.69 12.52 -19.49
N ASN A 47 -19.10 13.69 -19.26
CA ASN A 47 -18.73 14.18 -17.92
C ASN A 47 -17.92 13.13 -17.13
N GLY A 48 -17.09 12.35 -17.81
CA GLY A 48 -16.26 11.33 -17.18
C GLY A 48 -16.85 9.92 -17.18
N LYS A 49 -18.09 9.76 -17.64
CA LYS A 49 -18.74 8.44 -17.72
C LYS A 49 -18.84 7.99 -19.18
N LEU A 50 -18.55 6.72 -19.41
CA LEU A 50 -18.67 6.15 -20.75
C LEU A 50 -20.13 5.78 -21.02
N MET A 51 -20.62 6.20 -22.19
CA MET A 51 -21.96 5.88 -22.65
C MET A 51 -21.90 5.42 -24.10
N THR A 52 -22.73 4.44 -24.44
CA THR A 52 -22.86 3.93 -25.80
C THR A 52 -24.04 4.62 -26.46
N VAL A 53 -23.82 5.19 -27.63
CA VAL A 53 -24.86 5.90 -28.40
C VAL A 53 -24.92 5.32 -29.82
N ARG A 54 -26.11 5.32 -30.40
CA ARG A 54 -26.28 4.89 -31.80
C ARG A 54 -25.82 5.98 -32.74
N SER A 55 -25.06 5.60 -33.73
CA SER A 55 -24.46 6.55 -34.69
C SER A 55 -24.74 6.16 -36.13
N LEU A 56 -24.68 7.16 -37.00
CA LEU A 56 -24.82 7.01 -38.44
C LEU A 56 -23.65 7.77 -39.07
N HIS A 57 -22.83 7.08 -39.84
CA HIS A 57 -21.69 7.69 -40.52
C HIS A 57 -22.08 8.02 -41.95
N ARG A 58 -21.94 9.29 -42.34
CA ARG A 58 -22.30 9.74 -43.69
C ARG A 58 -21.37 10.86 -44.16
N SER A 59 -20.66 10.60 -45.25
CA SER A 59 -19.81 11.60 -45.90
C SER A 59 -18.82 12.29 -44.94
N GLY A 60 -18.22 11.52 -44.03
CA GLY A 60 -17.23 12.04 -43.09
C GLY A 60 -17.82 12.72 -41.84
N THR A 61 -19.16 12.76 -41.74
CA THR A 61 -19.82 13.33 -40.56
C THR A 61 -20.46 12.22 -39.73
N VAL A 62 -20.27 12.31 -38.40
CA VAL A 62 -20.90 11.40 -37.44
C VAL A 62 -22.20 12.06 -36.96
N LEU A 63 -23.30 11.39 -37.25
CA LEU A 63 -24.62 11.79 -36.73
C LEU A 63 -24.99 10.83 -35.60
N LEU A 64 -25.59 11.33 -34.55
CA LEU A 64 -26.02 10.53 -33.42
C LEU A 64 -27.55 10.49 -33.34
N ALA A 65 -28.07 9.39 -32.82
CA ALA A 65 -29.50 9.22 -32.59
C ALA A 65 -30.02 10.33 -31.68
N GLY A 66 -31.10 11.01 -32.10
CA GLY A 66 -31.68 12.13 -31.35
C GLY A 66 -32.13 11.72 -29.96
N SER A 67 -32.70 10.52 -29.84
CA SER A 67 -33.12 9.99 -28.54
C SER A 67 -31.93 9.75 -27.61
N ASP A 68 -30.79 9.26 -28.16
CA ASP A 68 -29.58 9.07 -27.35
C ASP A 68 -28.98 10.42 -26.96
N MET A 69 -28.93 11.40 -27.89
CA MET A 69 -28.47 12.75 -27.57
C MET A 69 -29.31 13.37 -26.43
N ALA A 70 -30.62 13.15 -26.45
CA ALA A 70 -31.49 13.64 -25.37
C ALA A 70 -31.09 12.96 -24.03
N LYS A 71 -30.87 11.65 -24.03
CA LYS A 71 -30.43 10.93 -22.81
C LYS A 71 -29.11 11.44 -22.25
N LEU A 72 -28.13 11.74 -23.13
CA LEU A 72 -26.84 12.27 -22.67
C LEU A 72 -27.01 13.57 -21.89
N PHE A 73 -28.01 14.39 -22.26
CA PHE A 73 -28.26 15.71 -21.68
C PHE A 73 -29.40 15.69 -20.66
N SER A 74 -29.90 14.53 -20.26
CA SER A 74 -31.06 14.38 -19.37
C SER A 74 -32.25 15.19 -19.87
N ALA A 75 -32.52 15.07 -21.17
CA ALA A 75 -33.60 15.76 -21.87
C ALA A 75 -34.65 14.76 -22.32
N ASP A 76 -35.88 15.25 -22.48
CA ASP A 76 -36.98 14.48 -23.05
C ASP A 76 -36.89 14.47 -24.58
N TYR A 77 -37.33 13.37 -25.19
CA TYR A 77 -37.34 13.20 -26.64
C TYR A 77 -38.71 12.65 -27.07
N ARG A 78 -39.33 13.32 -28.04
CA ARG A 78 -40.62 12.83 -28.55
C ARG A 78 -40.78 13.17 -30.03
N TYR A 79 -41.65 12.39 -30.71
CA TYR A 79 -42.08 12.65 -32.09
C TYR A 79 -43.55 13.08 -32.09
N ASP A 80 -43.81 14.23 -32.72
CA ASP A 80 -45.20 14.72 -32.93
C ASP A 80 -45.64 14.23 -34.31
N GLN A 81 -46.49 13.23 -34.32
CA GLN A 81 -46.96 12.59 -35.55
C GLN A 81 -47.89 13.53 -36.35
N LYS A 82 -48.66 14.37 -35.67
CA LYS A 82 -49.59 15.28 -36.31
C LYS A 82 -48.86 16.39 -37.10
N HIS A 83 -47.77 16.89 -36.54
CA HIS A 83 -47.04 18.01 -37.15
C HIS A 83 -45.72 17.58 -37.78
N GLN A 84 -45.41 16.29 -37.75
CA GLN A 84 -44.24 15.68 -38.40
C GLN A 84 -42.91 16.31 -37.96
N TYR A 85 -42.72 16.51 -36.64
CA TYR A 85 -41.46 17.02 -36.09
C TYR A 85 -41.03 16.21 -34.88
N TYR A 86 -39.73 16.29 -34.58
CA TYR A 86 -39.11 15.74 -33.38
C TYR A 86 -38.80 16.88 -32.41
N GLU A 87 -38.99 16.63 -31.13
CA GLU A 87 -38.73 17.59 -30.09
C GLU A 87 -37.74 17.02 -29.07
N ILE A 88 -36.71 17.81 -28.73
CA ILE A 88 -35.81 17.57 -27.62
C ILE A 88 -36.02 18.68 -26.61
N ARG A 89 -36.36 18.35 -25.37
CA ARG A 89 -36.64 19.35 -24.34
C ARG A 89 -35.79 19.08 -23.09
N ARG A 90 -34.97 20.06 -22.73
CA ARG A 90 -34.17 20.06 -21.54
C ARG A 90 -34.69 21.10 -20.56
N THR A 91 -34.75 20.76 -19.24
CA THR A 91 -35.29 21.66 -18.23
C THR A 91 -34.23 22.60 -17.63
N SER A 92 -32.96 22.12 -17.55
CA SER A 92 -31.88 22.95 -16.99
C SER A 92 -30.59 22.77 -17.82
N PRO A 93 -30.20 23.77 -18.63
CA PRO A 93 -30.95 24.99 -18.95
C PRO A 93 -32.24 24.71 -19.67
N ASN A 94 -33.21 25.63 -19.61
CA ASN A 94 -34.51 25.43 -20.27
C ASN A 94 -34.36 25.65 -21.78
N VAL A 95 -34.31 24.51 -22.51
CA VAL A 95 -34.12 24.50 -23.97
C VAL A 95 -35.14 23.57 -24.59
N ARG A 96 -35.82 24.05 -25.64
CA ARG A 96 -36.73 23.27 -26.46
C ARG A 96 -36.26 23.37 -27.90
N ILE A 97 -35.88 22.22 -28.49
CA ILE A 97 -35.41 22.14 -29.90
C ILE A 97 -36.44 21.34 -30.68
N VAL A 98 -36.92 21.96 -31.79
CA VAL A 98 -37.84 21.29 -32.72
C VAL A 98 -37.09 21.07 -34.04
N LEU A 99 -37.11 19.82 -34.51
CA LEU A 99 -36.35 19.36 -35.67
C LEU A 99 -37.29 18.69 -36.68
N GLN A 100 -37.01 18.91 -37.96
CA GLN A 100 -37.71 18.21 -39.05
C GLN A 100 -36.68 17.52 -39.94
N ILE A 101 -37.06 16.34 -40.43
CA ILE A 101 -36.19 15.54 -41.32
C ILE A 101 -35.93 16.36 -42.60
N GLY A 102 -34.65 16.41 -43.00
CA GLY A 102 -34.22 17.06 -44.23
C GLY A 102 -34.18 18.60 -44.17
N LYS A 103 -34.60 19.22 -43.07
CA LYS A 103 -34.59 20.68 -42.95
C LYS A 103 -33.36 21.18 -42.20
N LYS A 104 -32.63 22.12 -42.81
CA LYS A 104 -31.48 22.74 -42.15
C LYS A 104 -31.89 23.87 -41.20
N ALA A 105 -33.14 23.97 -40.82
CA ALA A 105 -33.64 24.93 -39.84
C ALA A 105 -34.26 24.18 -38.67
N ALA A 106 -33.85 24.55 -37.47
CA ALA A 106 -34.44 24.08 -36.21
C ALA A 106 -35.08 25.26 -35.52
N LEU A 107 -36.11 24.99 -34.69
CA LEU A 107 -36.63 26.01 -33.79
C LEU A 107 -36.08 25.77 -32.40
N VAL A 108 -35.36 26.75 -31.87
CA VAL A 108 -34.79 26.69 -30.51
C VAL A 108 -35.47 27.75 -29.66
N ASN A 109 -36.28 27.30 -28.72
CA ASN A 109 -37.15 28.19 -27.92
C ASN A 109 -37.96 29.14 -28.81
N GLY A 110 -38.47 28.62 -29.93
CA GLY A 110 -39.29 29.36 -30.88
C GLY A 110 -38.52 30.17 -31.89
N LYS A 111 -37.22 30.30 -31.78
CA LYS A 111 -36.39 31.06 -32.74
C LYS A 111 -35.75 30.12 -33.75
N SER A 112 -35.69 30.55 -35.01
CA SER A 112 -35.09 29.75 -36.08
C SER A 112 -33.53 29.76 -35.95
N VAL A 113 -32.94 28.59 -35.99
CA VAL A 113 -31.47 28.38 -35.92
C VAL A 113 -31.10 27.51 -37.11
N SER A 114 -30.05 27.91 -37.84
CA SER A 114 -29.51 27.12 -38.96
C SER A 114 -28.68 25.93 -38.47
N LEU A 115 -28.92 24.76 -39.07
CA LEU A 115 -28.16 23.54 -38.75
C LEU A 115 -27.08 23.35 -39.83
N SER A 116 -25.92 22.92 -39.40
CA SER A 116 -24.80 22.54 -40.28
C SER A 116 -25.19 21.36 -41.19
N VAL A 117 -25.86 20.35 -40.59
CA VAL A 117 -26.37 19.18 -41.28
C VAL A 117 -27.85 19.01 -40.98
N ALA A 118 -28.63 18.78 -42.02
CA ALA A 118 -30.07 18.52 -41.85
C ALA A 118 -30.27 17.18 -41.13
N PRO A 119 -31.22 17.11 -40.16
CA PRO A 119 -31.53 15.84 -39.50
C PRO A 119 -31.95 14.78 -40.51
N GLN A 120 -31.50 13.55 -40.29
CA GLN A 120 -31.73 12.44 -41.20
C GLN A 120 -32.46 11.32 -40.45
N ARG A 121 -33.24 10.54 -41.21
CA ARG A 121 -33.94 9.37 -40.67
C ARG A 121 -33.30 8.08 -41.11
N PHE A 122 -33.10 7.19 -40.17
CA PHE A 122 -32.70 5.80 -40.46
C PHE A 122 -33.53 4.87 -39.57
N GLY A 123 -34.32 4.04 -40.20
CA GLY A 123 -35.33 3.27 -39.48
C GLY A 123 -36.39 4.17 -38.87
N GLN A 124 -36.63 4.04 -37.59
CA GLN A 124 -37.58 4.86 -36.85
C GLN A 124 -36.91 6.00 -36.09
N GLU A 125 -35.60 6.16 -36.22
CA GLU A 125 -34.83 7.08 -35.41
C GLU A 125 -34.36 8.27 -36.20
N LEU A 126 -34.37 9.46 -35.56
CA LEU A 126 -33.79 10.67 -36.09
C LEU A 126 -32.30 10.73 -35.72
N TYR A 127 -31.46 11.07 -36.67
CA TYR A 127 -30.00 11.25 -36.48
C TYR A 127 -29.64 12.70 -36.71
N VAL A 128 -28.84 13.27 -35.82
CA VAL A 128 -28.53 14.71 -35.77
C VAL A 128 -27.03 14.94 -35.60
N ASP A 129 -26.55 16.11 -35.96
CA ASP A 129 -25.16 16.52 -35.73
C ASP A 129 -24.91 16.65 -34.23
N ALA A 130 -24.03 15.81 -33.71
CA ALA A 130 -23.74 15.73 -32.28
C ALA A 130 -23.21 17.05 -31.72
N LYS A 131 -22.27 17.66 -32.43
CA LYS A 131 -21.58 18.87 -31.96
C LYS A 131 -22.57 20.03 -31.83
N GLN A 132 -23.40 20.22 -32.85
CA GLN A 132 -24.34 21.33 -32.85
C GLN A 132 -25.48 21.11 -31.86
N ILE A 133 -26.03 19.91 -31.80
CA ILE A 133 -27.14 19.63 -30.85
C ILE A 133 -26.63 19.71 -29.41
N ALA A 134 -25.41 19.24 -29.12
CA ALA A 134 -24.82 19.41 -27.80
C ALA A 134 -24.72 20.88 -27.39
N ALA A 135 -24.26 21.73 -28.33
CA ALA A 135 -24.16 23.18 -28.07
C ALA A 135 -25.56 23.81 -27.83
N LEU A 136 -26.54 23.42 -28.62
CA LEU A 136 -27.92 23.93 -28.46
C LEU A 136 -28.53 23.47 -27.12
N LEU A 137 -28.14 22.32 -26.62
CA LEU A 137 -28.58 21.80 -25.31
C LEU A 137 -27.79 22.40 -24.14
N GLY A 138 -26.86 23.31 -24.40
CA GLY A 138 -26.10 23.99 -23.36
C GLY A 138 -24.85 23.27 -22.93
N GLY A 139 -24.36 22.37 -23.76
CA GLY A 139 -23.12 21.66 -23.50
C GLY A 139 -22.08 21.85 -24.60
N GLN A 140 -21.10 20.95 -24.63
CA GLN A 140 -20.05 20.98 -25.64
C GLN A 140 -19.66 19.55 -26.05
N TRP A 141 -19.45 19.38 -27.34
CA TRP A 141 -18.96 18.15 -27.92
C TRP A 141 -17.59 18.40 -28.54
N LYS A 142 -16.61 17.61 -28.17
CA LYS A 142 -15.26 17.68 -28.74
C LYS A 142 -14.79 16.30 -29.15
N ALA A 143 -14.48 16.13 -30.43
CA ALA A 143 -13.86 14.92 -30.94
C ALA A 143 -12.42 15.25 -31.29
N GLU A 144 -11.48 14.46 -30.81
CA GLU A 144 -10.06 14.69 -31.03
C GLU A 144 -9.34 13.33 -31.03
N ALA A 145 -8.61 13.04 -32.11
CA ALA A 145 -7.85 11.79 -32.25
C ALA A 145 -8.71 10.54 -32.04
N GLY A 146 -9.95 10.55 -32.53
CA GLY A 146 -10.86 9.41 -32.40
C GLY A 146 -11.58 9.32 -31.07
N VAL A 147 -11.42 10.30 -30.22
CA VAL A 147 -11.98 10.33 -28.86
C VAL A 147 -13.06 11.41 -28.80
N SER A 148 -14.27 11.07 -28.36
CA SER A 148 -15.35 12.03 -28.20
C SER A 148 -15.60 12.30 -26.73
N ILE A 149 -15.50 13.57 -26.35
CA ILE A 149 -15.63 14.07 -24.98
C ILE A 149 -16.83 15.01 -24.96
N VAL A 150 -17.77 14.77 -24.06
CA VAL A 150 -19.00 15.54 -23.97
C VAL A 150 -19.12 16.18 -22.58
N SER A 151 -19.22 17.50 -22.55
CA SER A 151 -19.64 18.23 -21.37
C SER A 151 -21.10 18.56 -21.52
N THR A 152 -21.94 18.19 -20.56
CA THR A 152 -23.38 18.47 -20.61
C THR A 152 -23.73 19.79 -19.92
N SER A 153 -22.79 20.51 -19.33
CA SER A 153 -23.06 21.80 -18.67
C SER A 153 -21.96 22.81 -19.04
N GLY A 154 -22.14 23.46 -20.17
CA GLY A 154 -21.23 24.48 -20.65
C GLY A 154 -20.01 23.92 -21.37
N SER A 155 -19.02 24.77 -21.55
CA SER A 155 -17.80 24.43 -22.29
C SER A 155 -16.84 23.55 -21.45
N LEU A 156 -15.95 22.87 -22.13
CA LEU A 156 -14.76 22.30 -21.51
C LEU A 156 -13.94 23.46 -20.94
N ARG A 157 -13.85 23.55 -19.64
CA ARG A 157 -13.21 24.68 -18.99
C ARG A 157 -11.85 24.30 -18.44
N PRO A 158 -10.77 24.86 -18.97
CA PRO A 158 -9.47 24.64 -18.36
C PRO A 158 -9.38 25.41 -17.03
N PHE A 159 -8.62 24.84 -16.10
CA PHE A 159 -8.29 25.48 -14.82
C PHE A 159 -6.85 25.17 -14.46
N ARG A 160 -6.33 25.91 -13.50
CA ARG A 160 -5.03 25.62 -12.90
C ARG A 160 -5.12 25.89 -11.40
N GLU A 161 -4.38 25.10 -10.65
CA GLU A 161 -4.28 25.20 -9.19
C GLU A 161 -2.80 25.18 -8.79
N THR A 162 -2.49 25.84 -7.70
CA THR A 162 -1.15 25.80 -7.10
C THR A 162 -1.21 24.88 -5.89
N TRP A 163 -0.36 23.87 -5.90
CA TRP A 163 -0.32 22.86 -4.84
C TRP A 163 1.00 22.91 -4.11
N GLN A 164 0.98 22.49 -2.84
CA GLN A 164 2.18 22.14 -2.08
C GLN A 164 2.34 20.62 -2.15
N VAL A 165 3.43 20.17 -2.75
CA VAL A 165 3.75 18.75 -2.83
C VAL A 165 5.09 18.55 -2.14
N ASN A 166 5.09 17.88 -0.98
CA ASN A 166 6.29 17.67 -0.16
C ASN A 166 7.03 18.97 0.14
N GLY A 167 6.29 20.06 0.39
CA GLY A 167 6.87 21.35 0.70
C GLY A 167 7.32 22.17 -0.52
N SER A 168 7.20 21.63 -1.73
CA SER A 168 7.53 22.36 -2.97
C SER A 168 6.26 22.77 -3.68
N THR A 169 6.30 23.95 -4.29
CA THR A 169 5.15 24.49 -5.04
C THR A 169 5.10 23.88 -6.44
N ALA A 170 3.91 23.42 -6.85
CA ALA A 170 3.65 22.88 -8.19
C ALA A 170 2.39 23.48 -8.76
N THR A 171 2.41 23.79 -10.06
CA THR A 171 1.21 24.23 -10.80
C THR A 171 0.62 23.02 -11.50
N ILE A 172 -0.66 22.73 -11.22
CA ILE A 172 -1.38 21.60 -11.78
C ILE A 172 -2.51 22.12 -12.66
N HIS A 173 -2.51 21.73 -13.92
CA HIS A 173 -3.56 22.07 -14.88
C HIS A 173 -4.65 21.01 -14.88
N GLY A 174 -5.85 21.41 -15.24
CA GLY A 174 -6.97 20.49 -15.33
C GLY A 174 -8.03 20.97 -16.32
N LEU A 175 -9.05 20.11 -16.48
CA LEU A 175 -10.23 20.37 -17.31
C LEU A 175 -11.48 19.98 -16.53
N VAL A 176 -12.49 20.85 -16.60
CA VAL A 176 -13.81 20.54 -16.04
C VAL A 176 -14.72 20.08 -17.18
N LEU A 177 -15.30 18.91 -17.04
CA LEU A 177 -16.34 18.36 -17.91
C LEU A 177 -17.64 18.31 -17.12
N GLY A 178 -18.58 19.18 -17.46
CA GLY A 178 -19.79 19.28 -16.65
C GLY A 178 -19.44 19.79 -15.25
N GLN A 179 -19.59 18.92 -14.26
CA GLN A 179 -19.23 19.21 -12.86
C GLN A 179 -18.05 18.37 -12.39
N THR A 180 -17.41 17.62 -13.30
CA THR A 180 -16.32 16.72 -12.96
C THR A 180 -14.99 17.34 -13.36
N SER A 181 -14.07 17.40 -12.41
CA SER A 181 -12.71 17.90 -12.65
C SER A 181 -11.77 16.73 -12.99
N PHE A 182 -10.94 16.96 -13.99
CA PHE A 182 -9.90 16.05 -14.42
C PHE A 182 -8.56 16.77 -14.40
N TYR A 183 -7.52 16.09 -13.97
CA TYR A 183 -6.21 16.69 -13.75
C TYR A 183 -5.19 16.14 -14.74
N SER A 184 -4.29 17.00 -15.20
CA SER A 184 -3.19 16.65 -16.10
C SER A 184 -2.30 15.61 -15.42
N VAL A 185 -2.20 14.43 -16.03
CA VAL A 185 -1.32 13.37 -15.52
C VAL A 185 0.13 13.82 -15.55
N ASN A 186 0.50 14.59 -16.58
CA ASN A 186 1.87 15.12 -16.72
C ASN A 186 2.27 15.99 -15.54
N ASP A 187 1.38 16.91 -15.13
CA ASP A 187 1.69 17.85 -14.05
C ASP A 187 1.72 17.13 -12.69
N VAL A 188 0.73 16.27 -12.44
CA VAL A 188 0.68 15.52 -11.17
C VAL A 188 1.89 14.59 -11.08
N ALA A 189 2.21 13.86 -12.15
CA ALA A 189 3.38 12.97 -12.17
C ALA A 189 4.67 13.74 -11.90
N ALA A 190 4.87 14.87 -12.59
CA ALA A 190 6.06 15.70 -12.41
C ALA A 190 6.19 16.20 -10.96
N ALA A 191 5.07 16.63 -10.36
CA ALA A 191 5.06 17.09 -8.97
C ALA A 191 5.44 15.99 -7.98
N PHE A 192 5.17 14.72 -8.32
CA PHE A 192 5.53 13.57 -7.49
C PHE A 192 6.84 12.90 -7.92
N GLY A 193 7.60 13.53 -8.84
CA GLY A 193 8.87 12.98 -9.30
C GLY A 193 8.73 11.76 -10.20
N ALA A 194 7.62 11.67 -10.93
CA ALA A 194 7.34 10.57 -11.86
C ALA A 194 7.43 11.05 -13.31
N THR A 195 7.59 10.12 -14.25
CA THR A 195 7.60 10.40 -15.69
C THR A 195 6.37 9.78 -16.35
N VAL A 196 5.94 10.40 -17.47
CA VAL A 196 4.75 9.96 -18.20
C VAL A 196 5.14 9.64 -19.64
N HIS A 197 4.66 8.50 -20.12
CA HIS A 197 4.80 8.10 -21.52
C HIS A 197 3.44 7.69 -22.07
N VAL A 198 3.08 8.21 -23.24
CA VAL A 198 1.87 7.84 -23.96
C VAL A 198 2.27 7.10 -25.23
N ASP A 199 1.87 5.85 -25.34
CA ASP A 199 2.13 5.03 -26.52
C ASP A 199 1.21 5.51 -27.66
N LYS A 200 1.79 5.97 -28.76
CA LYS A 200 1.03 6.56 -29.87
C LYS A 200 0.17 5.54 -30.62
N LYS A 201 0.51 4.26 -30.57
CA LYS A 201 -0.26 3.22 -31.28
C LYS A 201 -1.44 2.72 -30.46
N THR A 202 -1.21 2.46 -29.18
CA THR A 202 -2.21 1.85 -28.31
C THR A 202 -2.93 2.88 -27.44
N SER A 203 -2.43 4.13 -27.38
CA SER A 203 -2.88 5.18 -26.47
C SER A 203 -2.72 4.80 -24.99
N MET A 204 -1.96 3.73 -24.70
CA MET A 204 -1.69 3.36 -23.31
C MET A 204 -0.88 4.46 -22.63
N VAL A 205 -1.30 4.88 -21.44
CA VAL A 205 -0.57 5.82 -20.61
C VAL A 205 0.21 5.02 -19.57
N LYS A 206 1.52 5.25 -19.53
CA LYS A 206 2.44 4.66 -18.57
C LYS A 206 3.05 5.76 -17.72
N VAL A 207 2.92 5.63 -16.40
CA VAL A 207 3.54 6.56 -15.43
C VAL A 207 4.53 5.76 -14.59
N GLU A 208 5.74 6.26 -14.43
CA GLU A 208 6.81 5.57 -13.71
C GLU A 208 7.40 6.45 -12.62
N LYS A 209 7.54 5.87 -11.41
CA LYS A 209 8.18 6.51 -10.26
C LYS A 209 9.00 5.46 -9.52
N GLY A 210 10.31 5.55 -9.61
CA GLY A 210 11.19 4.52 -9.07
C GLY A 210 10.88 3.17 -9.71
N ASN A 211 10.59 2.18 -8.89
CA ASN A 211 10.19 0.85 -9.37
C ASN A 211 8.67 0.67 -9.49
N ARG A 212 7.91 1.75 -9.27
CA ARG A 212 6.44 1.70 -9.39
C ARG A 212 6.02 2.08 -10.81
N THR A 213 5.20 1.24 -11.43
CA THR A 213 4.64 1.47 -12.78
C THR A 213 3.11 1.51 -12.68
N ILE A 214 2.52 2.54 -13.28
CA ILE A 214 1.08 2.73 -13.36
C ILE A 214 0.69 2.70 -14.84
N LEU A 215 -0.32 1.91 -15.19
CA LEU A 215 -0.80 1.74 -16.57
C LEU A 215 -2.31 1.96 -16.62
N PHE A 216 -2.76 2.71 -17.62
CA PHE A 216 -4.19 2.83 -17.90
C PHE A 216 -4.41 3.22 -19.36
N HIS A 217 -5.60 2.93 -19.86
CA HIS A 217 -6.04 3.36 -21.19
C HIS A 217 -7.06 4.48 -21.09
N PRO A 218 -7.08 5.42 -22.04
CA PRO A 218 -8.21 6.33 -22.19
C PRO A 218 -9.51 5.53 -22.34
N PHE A 219 -10.60 6.06 -21.79
CA PHE A 219 -11.91 5.41 -21.82
C PHE A 219 -11.95 4.05 -21.13
N SER A 220 -11.03 3.77 -20.20
CA SER A 220 -11.09 2.57 -19.38
C SER A 220 -11.41 2.96 -17.92
N TYR A 221 -12.21 2.14 -17.25
CA TYR A 221 -12.46 2.31 -15.82
C TYR A 221 -11.44 1.56 -14.96
N VAL A 222 -10.34 1.10 -15.55
CA VAL A 222 -9.34 0.31 -14.83
C VAL A 222 -7.97 0.98 -14.92
N LEU A 223 -7.33 1.12 -13.76
CA LEU A 223 -5.96 1.55 -13.61
C LEU A 223 -5.18 0.40 -12.97
N ASN A 224 -3.99 0.10 -13.49
CA ASN A 224 -3.11 -0.94 -12.95
C ASN A 224 -1.89 -0.26 -12.33
N ALA A 225 -1.68 -0.43 -11.02
CA ALA A 225 -0.53 0.12 -10.30
C ALA A 225 0.26 -1.04 -9.69
N GLY A 226 1.44 -1.31 -10.23
CA GLY A 226 2.31 -2.38 -9.74
C GLY A 226 1.67 -3.76 -9.78
N GLY A 227 0.84 -4.02 -10.79
CA GLY A 227 0.14 -5.29 -10.94
C GLY A 227 -1.24 -5.35 -10.30
N LYS A 228 -1.55 -4.40 -9.40
CA LYS A 228 -2.87 -4.34 -8.75
C LYS A 228 -3.82 -3.48 -9.57
N LYS A 229 -4.98 -4.05 -9.93
CA LYS A 229 -6.02 -3.35 -10.70
C LYS A 229 -6.95 -2.60 -9.75
N THR A 230 -7.22 -1.33 -10.06
CA THR A 230 -8.12 -0.46 -9.29
C THR A 230 -9.18 0.09 -10.23
N SER A 231 -10.44 0.08 -9.78
CA SER A 231 -11.55 0.66 -10.52
C SER A 231 -11.52 2.18 -10.39
N LEU A 232 -11.72 2.88 -11.52
CA LEU A 232 -11.77 4.34 -11.57
C LEU A 232 -13.21 4.83 -11.46
N PRO A 233 -13.45 5.94 -10.76
CA PRO A 233 -14.82 6.50 -10.71
C PRO A 233 -15.22 7.16 -12.03
N THR A 234 -14.24 7.62 -12.82
CA THR A 234 -14.45 8.27 -14.11
C THR A 234 -13.40 7.74 -15.09
N ALA A 235 -13.76 7.68 -16.37
CA ALA A 235 -12.86 7.20 -17.41
C ALA A 235 -11.89 8.32 -17.81
N PRO A 236 -10.58 8.08 -17.80
CA PRO A 236 -9.59 9.05 -18.24
C PRO A 236 -9.70 9.27 -19.76
N PHE A 237 -9.12 10.36 -20.24
CA PHE A 237 -9.08 10.68 -21.65
C PHE A 237 -7.80 11.43 -22.00
N ILE A 238 -7.51 11.56 -23.29
CA ILE A 238 -6.38 12.33 -23.80
C ILE A 238 -6.93 13.52 -24.59
N GLN A 239 -6.37 14.70 -24.35
CA GLN A 239 -6.70 15.90 -25.11
C GLN A 239 -5.43 16.68 -25.41
N ASN A 240 -5.21 17.01 -26.68
CA ASN A 240 -3.99 17.67 -27.16
C ASN A 240 -2.73 16.90 -26.74
N GLY A 241 -2.79 15.57 -26.72
CA GLY A 241 -1.67 14.73 -26.33
C GLY A 241 -1.44 14.62 -24.81
N VAL A 242 -2.22 15.31 -23.99
CA VAL A 242 -2.09 15.28 -22.53
C VAL A 242 -3.16 14.34 -21.97
N PRO A 243 -2.78 13.34 -21.16
CA PRO A 243 -3.76 12.50 -20.47
C PRO A 243 -4.33 13.21 -19.25
N TYR A 244 -5.64 13.06 -19.04
CA TYR A 244 -6.39 13.62 -17.93
C TYR A 244 -7.10 12.51 -17.18
N ILE A 245 -7.08 12.58 -15.84
CA ILE A 245 -7.61 11.53 -14.98
C ILE A 245 -8.19 12.16 -13.70
N ASN A 246 -8.96 11.39 -12.96
CA ASN A 246 -9.43 11.76 -11.63
C ASN A 246 -8.23 11.95 -10.69
N LEU A 247 -8.24 13.02 -9.90
CA LEU A 247 -7.12 13.41 -9.05
C LEU A 247 -6.73 12.33 -8.05
N SER A 248 -7.70 11.86 -7.25
CA SER A 248 -7.40 10.89 -6.19
C SER A 248 -6.84 9.59 -6.77
N ALA A 249 -7.34 9.18 -7.93
CA ALA A 249 -6.88 7.95 -8.57
C ALA A 249 -5.39 7.99 -8.89
N ILE A 250 -4.91 9.09 -9.52
CA ILE A 250 -3.50 9.17 -9.89
C ILE A 250 -2.60 9.44 -8.69
N VAL A 251 -3.04 10.27 -7.74
CA VAL A 251 -2.25 10.57 -6.54
C VAL A 251 -2.07 9.30 -5.71
N TYR A 252 -3.15 8.56 -5.44
CA TYR A 252 -3.05 7.30 -4.67
C TYR A 252 -2.23 6.23 -5.41
N ALA A 253 -2.38 6.16 -6.74
CA ALA A 253 -1.57 5.22 -7.53
C ALA A 253 -0.08 5.54 -7.45
N LEU A 254 0.28 6.82 -7.33
CA LEU A 254 1.67 7.26 -7.14
C LEU A 254 2.16 7.06 -5.70
N GLY A 255 1.30 6.56 -4.81
CA GLY A 255 1.62 6.40 -3.40
C GLY A 255 1.44 7.69 -2.60
N GLY A 256 0.77 8.67 -3.18
CA GLY A 256 0.53 9.95 -2.55
C GLY A 256 -0.73 9.99 -1.71
N ASP A 257 -0.95 11.11 -1.07
CA ASP A 257 -2.15 11.40 -0.29
C ASP A 257 -2.58 12.84 -0.52
N ILE A 258 -3.87 13.12 -0.31
CA ILE A 258 -4.45 14.46 -0.47
C ILE A 258 -5.02 14.87 0.88
N GLU A 259 -4.60 16.05 1.36
CA GLU A 259 -5.19 16.69 2.53
C GLU A 259 -6.15 17.78 2.07
N GLU A 260 -7.41 17.67 2.44
CA GLU A 260 -8.47 18.54 1.94
C GLU A 260 -8.64 19.84 2.74
N GLU A 261 -8.04 19.96 3.92
CA GLU A 261 -8.27 21.09 4.80
C GLU A 261 -7.88 22.44 4.19
N ASP A 262 -6.88 22.45 3.32
CA ASP A 262 -6.42 23.71 2.66
C ASP A 262 -6.39 23.65 1.14
N ARG A 263 -7.13 22.75 0.54
CA ARG A 263 -7.35 22.61 -0.91
C ARG A 263 -6.11 22.31 -1.76
N PHE A 264 -4.91 22.44 -1.24
CA PHE A 264 -3.71 22.52 -2.07
C PHE A 264 -2.57 21.60 -1.61
N ILE A 265 -2.84 20.70 -0.68
CA ILE A 265 -1.78 19.86 -0.16
C ILE A 265 -1.93 18.45 -0.69
N ALA A 266 -1.04 18.08 -1.59
CA ALA A 266 -0.81 16.68 -1.92
C ALA A 266 0.50 16.29 -1.26
N THR A 267 0.45 15.27 -0.42
CA THR A 267 1.66 14.75 0.20
C THR A 267 2.16 13.57 -0.60
N SER A 268 3.43 13.27 -0.45
CA SER A 268 4.03 12.12 -1.10
C SER A 268 3.66 10.83 -0.38
N GLY A 269 2.42 10.73 0.10
CA GLY A 269 1.92 9.46 0.50
C GLY A 269 2.27 9.03 1.89
N PHE A 270 1.75 9.73 2.89
CA PHE A 270 1.64 9.11 4.19
C PHE A 270 0.80 7.85 4.06
N ILE A 271 1.39 6.73 4.38
CA ILE A 271 0.68 5.47 4.52
C ILE A 271 -0.23 5.64 5.75
N LYS A 272 -1.54 5.50 5.57
CA LYS A 272 -2.52 5.67 6.64
C LYS A 272 -2.83 4.34 7.32
N GLY A 273 -3.21 4.40 8.59
CA GLY A 273 -3.57 3.22 9.39
C GLY A 273 -2.39 2.67 10.15
N THR A 274 -2.66 1.72 11.03
CA THR A 274 -1.67 1.16 11.96
C THR A 274 -0.43 0.67 11.22
N SER A 275 0.74 1.13 11.66
CA SER A 275 2.04 0.77 11.10
C SER A 275 3.03 0.59 12.25
N ILE A 276 3.67 -0.57 12.31
CA ILE A 276 4.50 -0.96 13.46
C ILE A 276 5.79 -1.66 13.01
N ASN A 277 6.71 -1.83 13.95
CA ASN A 277 7.90 -2.70 13.89
C ASN A 277 8.74 -2.43 12.64
N PRO A 278 9.26 -1.21 12.48
CA PRO A 278 10.13 -0.93 11.33
C PRO A 278 11.43 -1.73 11.42
N GLN A 279 11.87 -2.23 10.26
CA GLN A 279 13.15 -2.94 10.09
C GLN A 279 13.89 -2.34 8.89
N TRP A 280 15.19 -2.13 9.01
CA TRP A 280 15.98 -1.51 7.94
C TRP A 280 16.35 -2.51 6.86
N ILE A 281 15.90 -2.29 5.63
CA ILE A 281 16.30 -3.02 4.42
C ILE A 281 17.63 -2.48 3.91
N ASP A 282 17.71 -1.16 3.78
CA ASP A 282 18.91 -0.43 3.38
C ASP A 282 18.83 0.98 3.97
N GLN A 283 19.76 1.86 3.59
CA GLN A 283 19.87 3.22 4.12
C GLN A 283 18.59 4.06 3.93
N ASN A 284 17.78 3.74 2.94
CA ASN A 284 16.61 4.55 2.55
C ASN A 284 15.29 3.77 2.60
N THR A 285 15.31 2.50 2.98
CA THR A 285 14.12 1.64 2.89
C THR A 285 13.86 0.93 4.21
N LEU A 286 12.62 1.02 4.68
CA LEU A 286 12.14 0.27 5.85
C LEU A 286 11.12 -0.79 5.39
N LEU A 287 11.16 -1.92 6.04
CA LEU A 287 10.06 -2.88 6.07
C LEU A 287 9.22 -2.57 7.29
N ILE A 288 7.91 -2.36 7.13
CA ILE A 288 6.99 -2.07 8.22
C ILE A 288 5.82 -3.05 8.19
N SER A 289 5.30 -3.40 9.35
CA SER A 289 4.13 -4.28 9.48
C SER A 289 2.84 -3.47 9.53
N ARG A 290 1.78 -4.00 8.92
CA ARG A 290 0.47 -3.39 8.81
C ARG A 290 -0.59 -4.36 9.38
N PRO A 291 -0.78 -4.39 10.71
CA PRO A 291 -1.67 -5.41 11.32
C PRO A 291 -3.11 -5.36 10.81
N ASP A 292 -3.65 -4.15 10.60
CA ASP A 292 -5.04 -4.00 10.13
C ASP A 292 -5.26 -4.59 8.73
N GLU A 293 -4.19 -4.74 7.95
CA GLU A 293 -4.22 -5.27 6.59
C GLU A 293 -3.60 -6.66 6.48
N ALA A 294 -3.13 -7.22 7.58
CA ALA A 294 -2.39 -8.50 7.64
C ALA A 294 -1.28 -8.54 6.59
N SER A 295 -0.49 -7.47 6.51
CA SER A 295 0.51 -7.29 5.45
C SER A 295 1.71 -6.53 5.96
N SER A 296 2.75 -6.47 5.12
CA SER A 296 3.94 -5.63 5.34
C SER A 296 4.13 -4.72 4.13
N LEU A 297 4.83 -3.60 4.34
CA LEU A 297 5.15 -2.65 3.27
C LEU A 297 6.64 -2.35 3.26
N LEU A 298 7.21 -2.26 2.06
CA LEU A 298 8.50 -1.59 1.86
C LEU A 298 8.23 -0.10 1.68
N LEU A 299 8.85 0.72 2.51
CA LEU A 299 8.65 2.17 2.58
C LEU A 299 9.94 2.90 2.24
N ASP A 300 9.90 3.79 1.24
CA ASP A 300 11.02 4.71 0.97
C ASP A 300 10.90 5.89 1.94
N ILE A 301 11.91 6.06 2.82
CA ILE A 301 11.87 7.08 3.86
C ILE A 301 12.02 8.50 3.33
N ARG A 302 12.60 8.68 2.13
CA ARG A 302 12.80 10.02 1.54
C ARG A 302 11.50 10.56 0.95
N SER A 303 10.80 9.74 0.16
CA SER A 303 9.53 10.12 -0.44
C SER A 303 8.34 9.84 0.48
N ARG A 304 8.52 9.02 1.51
CA ARG A 304 7.47 8.53 2.43
C ARG A 304 6.37 7.78 1.69
N THR A 305 6.75 7.07 0.63
CA THR A 305 5.78 6.32 -0.18
C THR A 305 6.05 4.82 -0.10
N ALA A 306 4.98 4.04 -0.29
CA ALA A 306 5.10 2.59 -0.36
C ALA A 306 5.76 2.19 -1.67
N ILE A 307 6.83 1.40 -1.58
CA ILE A 307 7.49 0.81 -2.74
C ILE A 307 6.75 -0.46 -3.16
N ARG A 308 6.37 -1.28 -2.18
CA ARG A 308 5.79 -2.60 -2.43
C ARG A 308 5.01 -3.08 -1.21
N SER A 309 3.88 -3.75 -1.44
CA SER A 309 3.12 -4.45 -0.41
C SER A 309 3.43 -5.94 -0.46
N ILE A 310 3.50 -6.57 0.71
CA ILE A 310 3.75 -8.01 0.89
C ILE A 310 2.61 -8.54 1.75
N ASN A 311 1.90 -9.57 1.29
CA ASN A 311 0.72 -10.11 1.98
C ASN A 311 1.09 -11.07 3.11
N GLU A 312 2.15 -10.74 3.84
CA GLU A 312 2.62 -11.48 5.01
C GLU A 312 3.11 -10.49 6.05
N MET A 313 2.93 -10.85 7.31
CA MET A 313 3.51 -10.16 8.46
C MET A 313 4.62 -11.01 9.07
N ASP A 314 5.21 -10.50 10.14
CA ASP A 314 6.21 -11.22 10.94
C ASP A 314 7.39 -11.72 10.10
N LEU A 315 7.82 -10.88 9.18
CA LEU A 315 8.95 -11.16 8.30
C LEU A 315 10.26 -10.96 9.05
N THR A 316 11.16 -11.95 8.95
CA THR A 316 12.51 -11.89 9.52
C THR A 316 13.50 -11.56 8.41
N LEU A 317 14.10 -10.37 8.47
CA LEU A 317 15.03 -9.89 7.43
C LEU A 317 16.38 -10.59 7.52
N SER A 318 16.97 -10.92 6.37
CA SER A 318 18.38 -11.30 6.28
C SER A 318 19.29 -10.13 6.64
N HIS A 319 20.52 -10.42 7.05
CA HIS A 319 21.48 -9.39 7.51
C HIS A 319 21.81 -8.36 6.43
N ASP A 320 21.72 -8.75 5.14
CA ASP A 320 21.99 -7.83 4.03
C ASP A 320 20.73 -7.12 3.51
N GLY A 321 19.57 -7.37 4.12
CA GLY A 321 18.30 -6.74 3.74
C GLY A 321 17.70 -7.23 2.43
N LYS A 322 18.33 -8.18 1.75
CA LYS A 322 17.88 -8.61 0.42
C LYS A 322 16.78 -9.67 0.44
N LYS A 323 16.63 -10.35 1.58
CA LYS A 323 15.66 -11.44 1.74
C LYS A 323 14.90 -11.30 3.05
N ALA A 324 13.74 -11.95 3.11
CA ALA A 324 12.99 -12.12 4.35
C ALA A 324 12.46 -13.54 4.42
N ALA A 325 12.31 -14.05 5.64
CA ALA A 325 11.76 -15.39 5.87
C ALA A 325 10.50 -15.28 6.72
N TYR A 326 9.57 -16.21 6.50
CA TYR A 326 8.39 -16.37 7.33
C TYR A 326 7.95 -17.84 7.34
N VAL A 327 7.13 -18.18 8.32
CA VAL A 327 6.51 -19.50 8.44
C VAL A 327 5.00 -19.30 8.30
N ASP A 328 4.37 -20.10 7.44
CA ASP A 328 2.91 -20.00 7.24
C ASP A 328 2.15 -20.72 8.37
N GLU A 329 0.84 -20.65 8.35
CA GLU A 329 -0.04 -21.24 9.36
C GLU A 329 0.05 -22.79 9.41
N ASN A 330 0.64 -23.41 8.38
CA ASN A 330 0.84 -24.87 8.31
C ASN A 330 2.25 -25.30 8.71
N GLY A 331 3.12 -24.37 9.12
CA GLY A 331 4.49 -24.68 9.53
C GLY A 331 5.52 -24.66 8.41
N HIS A 332 5.11 -24.38 7.17
CA HIS A 332 6.05 -24.35 6.04
C HIS A 332 6.87 -23.06 6.03
N LEU A 333 8.16 -23.20 5.78
CA LEU A 333 9.09 -22.07 5.72
C LEU A 333 9.15 -21.50 4.31
N PHE A 334 9.05 -20.19 4.20
CA PHE A 334 9.16 -19.45 2.94
C PHE A 334 10.25 -18.40 3.01
N VAL A 335 10.88 -18.16 1.87
CA VAL A 335 11.85 -17.06 1.70
C VAL A 335 11.39 -16.17 0.56
N ILE A 336 11.32 -14.86 0.83
CA ILE A 336 11.08 -13.81 -0.15
C ILE A 336 12.43 -13.22 -0.54
N ASP A 337 12.71 -13.14 -1.84
CA ASP A 337 13.90 -12.44 -2.35
C ASP A 337 13.43 -11.11 -2.94
N PHE A 338 13.87 -10.01 -2.36
CA PHE A 338 13.45 -8.66 -2.76
C PHE A 338 14.10 -8.21 -4.07
N VAL A 339 15.24 -8.82 -4.44
CA VAL A 339 15.96 -8.46 -5.68
C VAL A 339 15.30 -9.12 -6.90
N SER A 340 15.06 -10.42 -6.82
CA SER A 340 14.41 -11.17 -7.90
C SER A 340 12.89 -11.09 -7.87
N ASN A 341 12.33 -10.61 -6.77
CA ASN A 341 10.88 -10.50 -6.53
C ASN A 341 10.19 -11.87 -6.55
N THR A 342 10.84 -12.87 -5.94
CA THR A 342 10.32 -14.24 -5.88
C THR A 342 10.02 -14.65 -4.45
N VAL A 343 9.08 -15.59 -4.29
CA VAL A 343 8.77 -16.25 -3.03
C VAL A 343 8.99 -17.76 -3.25
N GLN A 344 9.75 -18.38 -2.38
CA GLN A 344 10.10 -19.79 -2.50
C GLN A 344 9.83 -20.52 -1.18
N GLN A 345 9.14 -21.65 -1.24
CA GLN A 345 9.01 -22.56 -0.11
C GLN A 345 10.34 -23.32 0.06
N ILE A 346 10.80 -23.45 1.30
CA ILE A 346 12.08 -24.09 1.62
C ILE A 346 11.79 -25.45 2.26
N GLY A 347 11.95 -26.50 1.46
CA GLY A 347 11.66 -27.87 1.89
C GLY A 347 10.17 -28.16 2.02
N GLU A 348 9.87 -29.30 2.62
CA GLU A 348 8.48 -29.77 2.81
C GLU A 348 8.15 -29.97 4.29
N ASP A 349 9.07 -29.62 5.20
CA ASP A 349 8.89 -29.79 6.64
C ASP A 349 7.82 -28.84 7.16
N ASP A 350 6.82 -29.39 7.84
CA ASP A 350 5.65 -28.65 8.34
C ASP A 350 5.59 -28.57 9.86
N GLU A 351 6.67 -28.95 10.56
CA GLU A 351 6.72 -28.83 12.03
C GLU A 351 6.79 -27.35 12.43
N VAL A 352 6.31 -27.03 13.63
CA VAL A 352 6.29 -25.67 14.18
C VAL A 352 7.72 -25.11 14.24
N LYS A 353 7.88 -23.90 13.71
CA LYS A 353 9.14 -23.14 13.74
C LYS A 353 8.84 -21.71 14.20
N THR A 354 9.51 -21.27 15.25
CA THR A 354 9.38 -19.90 15.77
C THR A 354 10.78 -19.29 15.92
N ASP A 355 10.82 -17.98 16.17
CA ASP A 355 12.06 -17.24 16.43
C ASP A 355 13.12 -17.49 15.35
N LEU A 356 12.75 -17.24 14.09
CA LEU A 356 13.67 -17.40 12.96
C LEU A 356 14.86 -16.45 13.08
N VAL A 357 16.07 -16.97 12.86
CA VAL A 357 17.30 -16.15 12.85
C VAL A 357 18.17 -16.58 11.67
N TRP A 358 18.53 -15.65 10.82
CA TRP A 358 19.42 -15.92 9.68
C TRP A 358 20.84 -16.25 10.12
N SER A 359 21.47 -17.21 9.46
CA SER A 359 22.91 -17.40 9.59
C SER A 359 23.65 -16.19 9.04
N SER A 360 24.86 -15.96 9.53
CA SER A 360 25.66 -14.78 9.11
C SER A 360 26.00 -14.80 7.62
N ASP A 361 26.05 -15.98 6.98
CA ASP A 361 26.33 -16.12 5.55
C ASP A 361 25.04 -16.14 4.70
N GLY A 362 23.85 -16.07 5.33
CA GLY A 362 22.57 -16.03 4.63
C GLY A 362 22.15 -17.33 3.96
N ARG A 363 22.78 -18.46 4.31
CA ARG A 363 22.52 -19.77 3.67
C ARG A 363 21.63 -20.68 4.50
N SER A 364 21.38 -20.32 5.75
CA SER A 364 20.57 -21.12 6.67
C SER A 364 19.74 -20.24 7.56
N LEU A 365 18.69 -20.83 8.14
CA LEU A 365 17.88 -20.20 9.17
C LEU A 365 17.89 -21.09 10.41
N TYR A 366 18.22 -20.49 11.55
CA TYR A 366 18.06 -21.12 12.85
C TYR A 366 16.65 -20.84 13.36
N CYS A 367 16.08 -21.75 14.12
CA CYS A 367 14.74 -21.59 14.68
C CYS A 367 14.57 -22.38 15.98
N ILE A 368 13.63 -21.95 16.78
CA ILE A 368 13.07 -22.81 17.82
C ILE A 368 12.09 -23.76 17.10
N TYR A 369 12.16 -25.05 17.43
CA TYR A 369 11.54 -26.10 16.64
C TYR A 369 10.74 -27.04 17.52
N GLY A 370 9.57 -27.44 17.02
CA GLY A 370 8.68 -28.37 17.68
C GLY A 370 7.50 -27.71 18.38
N SER A 371 6.42 -28.45 18.54
CA SER A 371 5.14 -27.92 19.04
C SER A 371 5.19 -27.44 20.50
N ASN A 372 6.21 -27.86 21.27
CA ASN A 372 6.42 -27.38 22.64
C ASN A 372 7.68 -26.51 22.75
N ASN A 373 8.21 -26.03 21.62
CA ASN A 373 9.46 -25.27 21.57
C ASN A 373 10.60 -26.01 22.26
N GLU A 374 10.71 -27.33 22.02
CA GLU A 374 11.63 -28.19 22.76
C GLU A 374 12.99 -28.37 22.11
N ALA A 375 13.19 -27.87 20.88
CA ALA A 375 14.47 -28.05 20.19
C ALA A 375 14.95 -26.73 19.59
N VAL A 376 16.24 -26.65 19.27
CA VAL A 376 16.80 -25.60 18.39
C VAL A 376 17.29 -26.31 17.13
N ALA A 377 16.85 -25.84 15.98
CA ALA A 377 17.20 -26.45 14.69
C ALA A 377 17.78 -25.42 13.73
N VAL A 378 18.45 -25.93 12.69
CA VAL A 378 18.90 -25.12 11.56
C VAL A 378 18.34 -25.74 10.27
N VAL A 379 17.81 -24.87 9.41
CA VAL A 379 17.26 -25.24 8.10
C VAL A 379 18.21 -24.73 7.03
N ALA A 380 18.73 -25.65 6.21
CA ALA A 380 19.57 -25.29 5.07
C ALA A 380 18.68 -24.81 3.92
N LEU A 381 18.96 -23.62 3.37
CA LEU A 381 18.08 -22.99 2.37
C LEU A 381 18.23 -23.61 0.97
N ASP A 382 19.33 -24.31 0.71
CA ASP A 382 19.57 -24.90 -0.61
C ASP A 382 18.76 -26.19 -0.85
N ASN A 383 18.40 -26.90 0.24
CA ASN A 383 17.74 -28.21 0.11
C ASN A 383 16.63 -28.44 1.14
N GLY A 384 16.42 -27.51 2.07
CA GLY A 384 15.40 -27.60 3.12
C GLY A 384 15.71 -28.54 4.29
N UNK A 385 16.80 -29.07 4.55
CA UNK A 385 17.10 -29.89 5.48
C UNK A 385 17.08 -29.28 6.75
N VAL A 386 16.42 -29.91 7.55
CA VAL A 386 16.31 -29.52 8.95
C VAL A 386 17.23 -30.38 9.81
N THR A 387 18.11 -29.77 10.57
CA THR A 387 19.03 -30.44 11.51
C THR A 387 18.80 -29.90 12.91
N LYS A 388 18.40 -30.75 13.84
CA LYS A 388 18.28 -30.37 15.25
C LYS A 388 19.69 -30.25 15.86
N LEU A 389 20.01 -29.07 16.35
CA LEU A 389 21.29 -28.77 17.02
C LEU A 389 21.21 -29.07 18.51
N ILE A 390 20.07 -28.72 19.12
CA ILE A 390 19.76 -29.00 20.53
C ILE A 390 18.43 -29.76 20.52
N ASP A 391 18.42 -30.96 21.04
CA ASP A 391 17.23 -31.82 21.16
C ASP A 391 17.22 -32.46 22.55
N ASP A 392 17.28 -31.61 23.56
CA ASP A 392 17.40 -32.04 24.98
C ASP A 392 16.04 -32.24 25.63
N LYS A 393 14.95 -32.04 24.85
CA LYS A 393 13.55 -32.18 25.30
C LYS A 393 13.13 -31.15 26.36
N VAL A 394 13.94 -30.14 26.61
CA VAL A 394 13.56 -29.03 27.49
C VAL A 394 12.61 -28.12 26.72
N LYS A 395 11.40 -27.93 27.23
CA LYS A 395 10.32 -27.18 26.58
C LYS A 395 10.45 -25.68 26.80
N TYR A 396 9.67 -24.95 26.06
CA TYR A 396 9.45 -23.49 26.23
C TYR A 396 10.71 -22.67 25.99
N LYS A 397 11.51 -23.09 25.01
CA LYS A 397 12.60 -22.27 24.48
C LYS A 397 12.02 -21.10 23.68
N THR A 398 12.54 -19.90 23.88
CA THR A 398 12.11 -18.69 23.17
C THR A 398 13.28 -17.73 23.00
N ASP A 399 13.07 -16.68 22.21
CA ASP A 399 13.97 -15.52 22.10
C ASP A 399 15.36 -15.92 21.59
N LEU A 400 15.38 -16.68 20.49
CA LEU A 400 16.62 -17.19 19.89
C LEU A 400 17.44 -16.07 19.28
N ARG A 401 18.73 -16.05 19.56
CA ARG A 401 19.69 -15.08 19.00
C ARG A 401 20.93 -15.83 18.52
N LEU A 402 21.57 -15.26 17.48
CA LEU A 402 22.85 -15.76 16.97
C LEU A 402 23.87 -14.61 17.06
N SER A 403 25.07 -14.93 17.52
CA SER A 403 26.17 -13.93 17.54
C SER A 403 26.54 -13.52 16.11
N SER A 404 27.06 -12.33 15.93
CA SER A 404 27.36 -11.76 14.60
C SER A 404 28.34 -12.59 13.79
N ASP A 405 29.23 -13.34 14.47
CA ASP A 405 30.18 -14.24 13.81
C ASP A 405 29.63 -15.66 13.60
N GLY A 406 28.39 -15.91 14.05
CA GLY A 406 27.74 -17.21 13.86
C GLY A 406 28.24 -18.32 14.78
N THR A 407 29.05 -18.02 15.82
CA THR A 407 29.64 -19.04 16.66
C THR A 407 28.86 -19.35 17.94
N LYS A 408 27.94 -18.49 18.34
CA LYS A 408 27.21 -18.65 19.61
C LYS A 408 25.71 -18.49 19.38
N LEU A 409 24.92 -19.34 20.05
CA LEU A 409 23.47 -19.18 20.15
C LEU A 409 23.10 -18.81 21.58
N LEU A 410 22.05 -17.99 21.71
CA LEU A 410 21.46 -17.59 22.97
C LEU A 410 19.95 -17.78 22.86
N TYR A 411 19.33 -18.31 23.90
CA TYR A 411 17.87 -18.40 24.00
C TYR A 411 17.46 -18.39 25.46
N THR A 412 16.17 -18.22 25.73
CA THR A 412 15.64 -18.34 27.09
C THR A 412 14.85 -19.64 27.24
N VAL A 413 14.82 -20.15 28.46
CA VAL A 413 14.01 -21.30 28.87
C VAL A 413 13.23 -20.91 30.11
N ALA A 414 11.93 -21.15 30.10
CA ALA A 414 11.06 -21.00 31.27
C ALA A 414 10.61 -22.38 31.74
N ASN A 415 10.70 -22.64 33.04
CA ASN A 415 10.21 -23.89 33.61
C ASN A 415 8.69 -23.88 33.77
N GLU A 416 8.09 -25.06 33.71
CA GLU A 416 6.64 -25.18 33.98
C GLU A 416 6.35 -24.91 35.46
N GLY A 417 5.26 -24.20 35.72
CA GLY A 417 4.73 -24.04 37.08
C GLY A 417 4.21 -25.36 37.62
N LYS A 418 4.22 -25.50 38.95
CA LYS A 418 3.72 -26.69 39.60
C LYS A 418 2.25 -26.53 39.94
N THR A 419 1.41 -27.40 39.41
CA THR A 419 -0.02 -27.40 39.71
C THR A 419 -0.27 -28.21 40.99
N ASN A 420 -0.87 -27.59 41.98
CA ASN A 420 -1.31 -28.20 43.19
C ASN A 420 -2.80 -28.51 43.09
N TYR A 421 -3.19 -29.69 43.48
CA TYR A 421 -4.57 -30.17 43.37
C TYR A 421 -5.18 -30.34 44.76
N THR A 422 -6.47 -30.08 44.86
CA THR A 422 -7.22 -30.29 46.11
C THR A 422 -7.57 -31.75 46.33
N ASP A 423 -7.48 -32.59 45.28
CA ASP A 423 -7.84 -33.99 45.31
C ASP A 423 -6.74 -34.89 44.74
N ASP A 424 -6.73 -36.14 45.19
CA ASP A 424 -5.77 -37.15 44.77
C ASP A 424 -6.00 -37.58 43.29
N GLN A 425 -7.17 -37.31 42.73
CA GLN A 425 -7.51 -37.66 41.33
C GLN A 425 -7.08 -36.60 40.34
N LYS A 426 -6.58 -35.45 40.84
CA LYS A 426 -6.07 -34.34 40.04
C LYS A 426 -7.17 -33.72 39.15
N THR A 427 -8.39 -33.64 39.67
CA THR A 427 -9.51 -33.07 38.94
C THR A 427 -9.78 -31.61 39.32
N ASP A 428 -9.42 -31.20 40.55
CA ASP A 428 -9.64 -29.85 41.02
C ASP A 428 -8.33 -29.15 41.38
N VAL A 429 -8.02 -28.06 40.67
CA VAL A 429 -6.80 -27.28 40.86
C VAL A 429 -6.97 -26.35 42.07
N ASP A 430 -6.09 -26.49 43.05
CA ASP A 430 -6.04 -25.61 44.21
C ASP A 430 -5.28 -24.32 43.90
N SER A 431 -4.08 -24.49 43.34
CA SER A 431 -3.20 -23.36 43.05
C SER A 431 -2.13 -23.79 42.01
N ILE A 432 -1.52 -22.80 41.39
CA ILE A 432 -0.35 -23.02 40.53
C ILE A 432 0.81 -22.26 41.18
N ASP A 433 1.85 -23.01 41.54
CA ASP A 433 3.08 -22.44 42.06
C ASP A 433 3.97 -22.06 40.87
N THR A 434 4.15 -20.76 40.67
CA THR A 434 4.97 -20.22 39.58
C THR A 434 6.40 -19.88 40.03
N SER A 435 6.78 -20.24 41.27
CA SER A 435 8.15 -19.97 41.73
C SER A 435 9.16 -20.75 40.89
N GLY A 436 10.21 -20.06 40.42
CA GLY A 436 11.24 -20.66 39.60
C GLY A 436 10.87 -20.85 38.13
N THR A 437 9.75 -20.22 37.68
CA THR A 437 9.35 -20.27 36.26
C THR A 437 9.95 -19.14 35.42
N ASP A 438 10.64 -18.20 36.07
CA ASP A 438 11.25 -17.07 35.37
C ASP A 438 12.19 -17.53 34.26
N PRO A 439 12.13 -16.92 33.08
CA PRO A 439 13.01 -17.32 31.97
C PRO A 439 14.49 -17.12 32.32
N GLN A 440 15.31 -18.12 31.96
CA GLN A 440 16.75 -18.07 32.18
C GLN A 440 17.47 -18.09 30.83
N LEU A 441 18.56 -17.33 30.75
CA LEU A 441 19.40 -17.25 29.54
C LEU A 441 20.28 -18.50 29.44
N ILE A 442 20.27 -19.12 28.26
CA ILE A 442 21.07 -20.32 27.93
C ILE A 442 21.96 -19.98 26.76
N LEU A 443 23.26 -20.27 26.91
CA LEU A 443 24.28 -20.06 25.88
C LEU A 443 24.72 -21.42 25.30
N VAL A 444 24.88 -21.47 23.97
CA VAL A 444 25.42 -22.64 23.27
C VAL A 444 26.59 -22.17 22.42
N ASP A 445 27.72 -22.83 22.56
CA ASP A 445 28.90 -22.63 21.71
C ASP A 445 28.79 -23.58 20.51
N LEU A 446 28.51 -23.04 19.33
CA LEU A 446 28.35 -23.80 18.09
C LEU A 446 29.68 -24.34 17.57
N SER A 447 30.81 -23.75 17.99
CA SER A 447 32.13 -24.25 17.63
C SER A 447 32.55 -25.47 18.47
N SER A 448 31.88 -25.69 19.61
CA SER A 448 32.12 -26.85 20.45
C SER A 448 31.52 -28.11 19.80
N PRO A 449 32.27 -29.23 19.76
CA PRO A 449 31.72 -30.48 19.22
C PRO A 449 30.45 -30.95 19.92
N THR A 450 30.35 -30.72 21.23
CA THR A 450 29.20 -31.19 22.04
C THR A 450 28.00 -30.23 21.99
N LYS A 451 28.22 -28.98 21.66
CA LYS A 451 27.17 -27.92 21.64
C LYS A 451 26.30 -27.94 22.90
N GLN A 452 26.93 -28.06 24.05
CA GLN A 452 26.24 -28.25 25.33
C GLN A 452 25.59 -26.93 25.78
N PRO A 453 24.28 -26.93 26.03
CA PRO A 453 23.62 -25.72 26.59
C PRO A 453 24.15 -25.40 27.99
N THR A 454 24.48 -24.12 28.21
CA THR A 454 25.04 -23.64 29.47
C THR A 454 24.15 -22.51 30.02
N PRO A 455 23.53 -22.72 31.19
CA PRO A 455 22.76 -21.64 31.83
C PRO A 455 23.69 -20.49 32.23
N LEU A 456 23.27 -19.26 31.89
CA LEU A 456 23.99 -18.04 32.24
C LEU A 456 23.41 -17.33 33.45
N THR A 457 22.10 -17.51 33.70
CA THR A 457 21.38 -16.83 34.78
C THR A 457 20.57 -17.81 35.60
N SER A 458 20.27 -17.43 36.83
CA SER A 458 19.41 -18.21 37.73
C SER A 458 18.55 -17.29 38.64
N SER A 459 18.59 -15.99 38.42
CA SER A 459 17.84 -15.03 39.25
C SER A 459 16.34 -15.06 38.91
N PRO A 460 15.48 -14.70 39.89
CA PRO A 460 14.03 -14.73 39.69
C PRO A 460 13.51 -13.42 39.08
N ASP A 461 13.99 -13.10 37.89
CA ASP A 461 13.57 -11.95 37.09
C ASP A 461 13.40 -12.41 35.63
N ASN A 462 12.59 -11.70 34.89
CA ASN A 462 12.44 -11.92 33.45
C ASN A 462 13.66 -11.33 32.74
N LYS A 463 14.20 -12.06 31.76
CA LYS A 463 15.28 -11.61 30.90
C LYS A 463 14.68 -11.35 29.52
N VAL A 464 14.38 -10.08 29.25
CA VAL A 464 13.72 -9.69 28.00
C VAL A 464 14.70 -8.94 27.08
N ASP A 465 14.42 -8.97 25.80
CA ASP A 465 15.18 -8.26 24.75
C ASP A 465 16.66 -8.59 24.77
N SER A 466 17.00 -9.87 24.98
CA SER A 466 18.40 -10.28 25.03
C SER A 466 19.08 -10.12 23.66
N ALA A 467 20.36 -9.76 23.68
CA ALA A 467 21.15 -9.56 22.46
C ALA A 467 22.63 -9.77 22.72
N PHE A 468 23.35 -10.19 21.66
CA PHE A 468 24.81 -10.23 21.68
C PHE A 468 25.40 -8.87 21.33
N LEU A 469 26.45 -8.49 22.01
CA LEU A 469 27.41 -7.50 21.54
C LEU A 469 28.48 -8.17 20.67
N SER A 470 29.24 -7.42 19.89
CA SER A 470 30.19 -8.00 18.94
C SER A 470 31.33 -8.79 19.61
N ASN A 471 31.59 -8.55 20.88
CA ASN A 471 32.61 -9.27 21.67
C ASN A 471 32.04 -10.48 22.42
N HIS A 472 30.80 -10.90 22.09
CA HIS A 472 30.05 -11.97 22.73
C HIS A 472 29.54 -11.65 24.15
N ASP A 473 29.72 -10.44 24.65
CA ASP A 473 28.98 -9.99 25.84
C ASP A 473 27.47 -10.05 25.52
N ILE A 474 26.66 -10.29 26.54
CA ILE A 474 25.22 -10.42 26.38
C ILE A 474 24.55 -9.31 27.18
N VAL A 475 23.69 -8.53 26.53
CA VAL A 475 22.90 -7.50 27.19
C VAL A 475 21.43 -7.94 27.22
N TYR A 476 20.73 -7.58 28.28
CA TYR A 476 19.31 -7.87 28.42
C TYR A 476 18.66 -6.88 29.39
N VAL A 477 17.33 -6.79 29.29
CA VAL A 477 16.52 -6.02 30.24
C VAL A 477 16.03 -6.98 31.32
N SER A 478 16.40 -6.69 32.57
CA SER A 478 15.96 -7.44 33.75
C SER A 478 14.69 -6.79 34.29
N ALA A 479 13.59 -7.53 34.29
CA ALA A 479 12.29 -7.03 34.76
C ALA A 479 11.69 -8.01 35.76
N THR A 480 11.03 -7.50 36.79
CA THR A 480 10.30 -8.30 37.76
C THR A 480 8.80 -8.08 37.59
N ASP A 481 8.02 -8.98 38.17
CA ASP A 481 6.55 -8.84 38.17
C ASP A 481 6.07 -7.78 39.18
N ASP A 482 6.97 -7.21 39.95
CA ASP A 482 6.65 -6.12 40.89
C ASP A 482 6.60 -4.80 40.13
N GLU A 483 5.40 -4.30 39.90
CA GLU A 483 5.17 -3.03 39.20
C GLU A 483 5.85 -1.83 39.87
N MET A 484 6.20 -1.95 41.15
CA MET A 484 6.89 -0.89 41.88
C MET A 484 8.40 -0.95 41.73
N SER A 485 8.92 -1.95 41.02
CA SER A 485 10.35 -2.14 40.81
C SER A 485 10.68 -2.00 39.31
N PRO A 486 11.10 -0.80 38.86
CA PRO A 486 11.40 -0.59 37.45
C PRO A 486 12.51 -1.51 36.93
N PRO A 487 12.50 -1.83 35.63
CA PRO A 487 13.53 -2.67 35.02
C PRO A 487 14.95 -2.09 35.14
N SER A 488 15.93 -2.95 34.94
CA SER A 488 17.34 -2.57 34.85
C SER A 488 17.96 -3.15 33.59
N LEU A 489 18.89 -2.43 32.99
CA LEU A 489 19.68 -2.95 31.86
C LEU A 489 20.93 -3.61 32.41
N LYS A 490 21.15 -4.88 32.07
CA LYS A 490 22.26 -5.66 32.55
C LYS A 490 23.11 -6.21 31.41
N VAL A 491 24.39 -6.39 31.66
CA VAL A 491 25.31 -7.03 30.71
C VAL A 491 26.03 -8.18 31.41
N ILE A 492 26.17 -9.30 30.71
CA ILE A 492 26.98 -10.44 31.17
C ILE A 492 28.27 -10.43 30.36
N ARG A 493 29.38 -10.33 31.07
CA ARG A 493 30.73 -10.30 30.50
C ARG A 493 31.60 -11.36 31.19
N ASN A 494 32.06 -12.34 30.41
CA ASN A 494 32.84 -13.47 30.96
C ASN A 494 32.15 -14.14 32.13
N GLY A 495 30.81 -14.31 32.03
CA GLY A 495 30.02 -14.95 33.08
C GLY A 495 29.71 -14.07 34.29
N VAL A 496 30.15 -12.81 34.27
CA VAL A 496 29.88 -11.85 35.37
C VAL A 496 28.83 -10.84 34.93
N GLU A 497 27.77 -10.72 35.72
CA GLU A 497 26.68 -9.79 35.47
C GLU A 497 27.02 -8.41 36.04
N GLN A 498 26.75 -7.37 35.28
CA GLN A 498 26.93 -5.97 35.66
C GLN A 498 25.67 -5.17 35.25
N THR A 499 25.29 -4.19 36.06
CA THR A 499 24.17 -3.30 35.75
C THR A 499 24.69 -2.07 35.01
N LEU A 500 24.16 -1.82 33.80
CA LEU A 500 24.49 -0.63 33.00
C LEU A 500 23.55 0.53 33.26
N LEU A 501 22.27 0.24 33.57
CA LEU A 501 21.25 1.25 33.83
C LEU A 501 20.32 0.67 34.89
N ASP A 502 20.27 1.30 36.04
CA ASP A 502 19.55 0.76 37.18
C ASP A 502 18.20 1.44 37.38
N LYS A 503 17.17 0.63 37.53
CA LYS A 503 15.82 1.04 37.95
C LYS A 503 15.27 2.19 37.09
N GLN A 504 15.25 1.97 35.80
CA GLN A 504 14.65 2.89 34.83
C GLN A 504 13.49 2.18 34.14
N ASN A 505 12.44 2.93 33.81
CA ASN A 505 11.32 2.35 33.05
C ASN A 505 11.75 2.16 31.60
N ILE A 506 12.41 1.05 31.32
CA ILE A 506 12.91 0.70 29.98
C ILE A 506 11.76 0.09 29.19
N ILE A 507 11.39 0.71 28.08
CA ILE A 507 10.27 0.29 27.23
C ILE A 507 10.73 -0.68 26.17
N ASP A 508 11.92 -0.44 25.56
CA ASP A 508 12.45 -1.27 24.48
C ASP A 508 13.96 -1.13 24.42
N MET A 509 14.63 -2.12 23.84
CA MET A 509 16.09 -2.15 23.72
C MET A 509 16.49 -2.76 22.38
N ALA A 510 17.50 -2.18 21.73
CA ALA A 510 18.07 -2.71 20.49
C ALA A 510 19.59 -2.57 20.51
N VAL A 511 20.27 -3.50 19.83
CA VAL A 511 21.73 -3.46 19.69
C VAL A 511 22.08 -3.35 18.21
N VAL A 512 22.89 -2.35 17.88
CA VAL A 512 23.39 -2.17 16.51
C VAL A 512 24.89 -1.84 16.63
N LYS A 513 25.75 -2.65 15.99
CA LYS A 513 27.22 -2.43 15.99
C LYS A 513 27.78 -2.26 17.41
N SER A 514 27.33 -3.11 18.33
CA SER A 514 27.68 -3.11 19.75
C SER A 514 27.26 -1.86 20.55
N ARG A 515 26.61 -0.89 19.94
CA ARG A 515 25.95 0.19 20.67
C ARG A 515 24.59 -0.29 21.16
N ILE A 516 24.27 0.06 22.39
CA ILE A 516 23.03 -0.37 23.02
C ILE A 516 22.09 0.86 23.06
N TYR A 517 20.93 0.71 22.43
CA TYR A 517 19.89 1.77 22.40
C TYR A 517 18.76 1.34 23.32
N VAL A 518 18.29 2.25 24.16
CA VAL A 518 17.14 2.00 25.04
C VAL A 518 16.16 3.16 24.93
N VAL A 519 14.88 2.82 25.06
CA VAL A 519 13.83 3.81 25.29
C VAL A 519 13.53 3.79 26.78
N VAL A 520 13.65 4.94 27.42
CA VAL A 520 13.35 5.11 28.83
C VAL A 520 12.21 6.12 28.96
N GLU A 521 11.17 5.74 29.72
CA GLU A 521 10.05 6.65 30.01
C GLU A 521 10.21 7.21 31.44
N ALA A 522 10.01 8.51 31.57
CA ALA A 522 9.96 9.18 32.88
C ALA A 522 9.09 10.43 32.75
N ASN A 523 8.04 10.51 33.58
CA ASN A 523 7.14 11.67 33.65
C ASN A 523 6.48 11.98 32.28
N ASP A 524 5.99 10.95 31.60
CA ASP A 524 5.37 11.02 30.26
C ASP A 524 6.32 11.55 29.18
N LEU A 525 7.61 11.41 29.39
CA LEU A 525 8.63 11.75 28.40
C LEU A 525 9.40 10.49 28.01
N TYR A 526 9.36 10.12 26.75
CA TYR A 526 10.07 8.98 26.17
C TYR A 526 11.38 9.46 25.59
N THR A 527 12.48 8.92 26.10
CA THR A 527 13.83 9.35 25.72
C THR A 527 14.61 8.17 25.16
N ILE A 528 15.18 8.33 23.97
CA ILE A 528 16.08 7.33 23.40
C ILE A 528 17.50 7.67 23.83
N ARG A 529 18.16 6.71 24.47
CA ARG A 529 19.55 6.84 24.92
C ARG A 529 20.39 5.75 24.27
N CYS A 530 21.61 6.10 23.93
CA CYS A 530 22.59 5.18 23.32
C CYS A 530 23.79 5.02 24.25
N PHE A 531 24.14 3.77 24.57
CA PHE A 531 25.36 3.43 25.32
C PHE A 531 26.43 2.97 24.35
N ASP A 532 27.60 3.58 24.43
CA ASP A 532 28.76 3.15 23.65
C ASP A 532 29.72 2.39 24.58
N PRO A 533 29.87 1.07 24.43
CA PRO A 533 30.76 0.30 25.31
C PRO A 533 32.22 0.68 25.19
N SER A 534 32.66 1.28 24.07
CA SER A 534 34.07 1.65 23.90
C SER A 534 34.44 2.87 24.75
N THR A 535 33.52 3.81 24.91
CA THR A 535 33.72 5.01 25.74
C THR A 535 33.08 4.87 27.12
N LYS A 536 32.24 3.84 27.31
CA LYS A 536 31.45 3.59 28.53
C LYS A 536 30.57 4.80 28.88
N SER A 537 30.01 5.46 27.85
CA SER A 537 29.20 6.66 28.04
C SER A 537 27.84 6.56 27.41
N TRP A 538 26.89 7.31 27.96
CA TRP A 538 25.51 7.42 27.47
C TRP A 538 25.36 8.75 26.72
N THR A 539 24.64 8.68 25.59
CA THR A 539 24.26 9.85 24.79
C THR A 539 22.74 9.84 24.63
N THR A 540 22.10 11.01 24.82
CA THR A 540 20.67 11.16 24.51
C THR A 540 20.52 11.43 23.00
N MET A 541 19.73 10.60 22.33
CA MET A 541 19.50 10.71 20.89
C MET A 541 18.33 11.64 20.57
N GLY A 542 17.26 11.59 21.40
CA GLY A 542 16.08 12.43 21.25
C GLY A 542 15.01 12.06 22.26
N SER A 543 14.02 12.95 22.42
CA SER A 543 12.90 12.75 23.34
C SER A 543 11.60 13.19 22.70
N THR A 544 10.49 12.62 23.19
CA THR A 544 9.12 12.94 22.72
C THR A 544 8.11 12.61 23.82
N LYS A 545 6.98 13.32 23.77
CA LYS A 545 5.83 12.99 24.65
C LYS A 545 4.95 11.90 24.05
N ASN A 546 5.13 11.57 22.77
CA ASN A 546 4.42 10.46 22.16
C ASN A 546 5.02 9.16 22.66
N GLU A 547 4.16 8.22 23.03
CA GLU A 547 4.60 6.91 23.51
C GLU A 547 5.38 6.17 22.41
N ILE A 548 6.60 5.75 22.72
CA ILE A 548 7.41 4.90 21.83
C ILE A 548 7.24 3.45 22.29
N THR A 549 6.80 2.58 21.40
CA THR A 549 6.58 1.17 21.72
C THR A 549 7.68 0.25 21.15
N SER A 550 8.43 0.70 20.14
CA SER A 550 9.58 -0.06 19.63
C SER A 550 10.58 0.87 18.95
N ILE A 551 11.85 0.43 18.90
CA ILE A 551 12.92 1.17 18.21
C ILE A 551 13.68 0.26 17.25
N ALA A 552 14.14 0.85 16.15
CA ALA A 552 15.00 0.19 15.16
C ALA A 552 16.10 1.18 14.74
N PRO A 553 17.22 1.20 15.45
CA PRO A 553 18.35 2.04 15.04
C PRO A 553 18.91 1.56 13.71
N SER A 554 19.32 2.50 12.85
CA SER A 554 19.86 2.19 11.54
C SER A 554 21.25 1.56 11.66
N PRO A 555 21.53 0.44 10.95
CA PRO A 555 22.91 -0.05 10.88
C PRO A 555 23.76 0.71 9.87
N TYR A 556 23.18 1.67 9.15
CA TYR A 556 23.85 2.38 8.06
C TYR A 556 24.29 3.80 8.46
N ASP A 557 23.55 4.44 9.37
CA ASP A 557 23.78 5.83 9.78
C ASP A 557 23.22 6.08 11.19
N ASP A 558 23.07 7.35 11.60
CA ASP A 558 22.63 7.72 12.94
C ASP A 558 21.11 7.89 13.07
N GLN A 559 20.34 7.38 12.11
CA GLN A 559 18.88 7.47 12.14
C GLN A 559 18.28 6.34 13.02
N ILE A 560 17.13 6.62 13.63
CA ILE A 560 16.40 5.62 14.44
C ILE A 560 14.95 5.66 13.99
N ALA A 561 14.46 4.54 13.45
CA ALA A 561 13.04 4.37 13.18
C ALA A 561 12.34 3.88 14.46
N VAL A 562 11.12 4.34 14.70
CA VAL A 562 10.37 3.98 15.90
C VAL A 562 8.92 3.69 15.56
N THR A 563 8.26 2.89 16.40
CA THR A 563 6.81 2.82 16.45
C THR A 563 6.35 3.76 17.57
N MET A 564 5.41 4.65 17.24
CA MET A 564 4.80 5.56 18.21
C MET A 564 3.30 5.27 18.32
N ALA A 565 2.80 5.18 19.54
CA ALA A 565 1.37 5.12 19.81
C ALA A 565 0.81 6.54 19.79
N THR A 566 -0.29 6.74 19.07
CA THR A 566 -1.01 8.01 18.97
C THR A 566 -2.51 7.76 19.13
N ASP A 567 -3.27 8.85 19.25
CA ASP A 567 -4.74 8.73 19.35
C ASP A 567 -5.35 8.06 18.10
N GLY A 568 -4.66 8.13 16.96
CA GLY A 568 -5.11 7.52 15.70
C GLY A 568 -4.55 6.14 15.43
N GLY A 569 -3.90 5.51 16.41
CA GLY A 569 -3.26 4.21 16.26
C GLY A 569 -1.73 4.32 16.25
N GLU A 570 -1.07 3.20 16.03
CA GLU A 570 0.39 3.17 16.02
C GLU A 570 0.94 3.60 14.66
N LYS A 571 1.98 4.43 14.67
CA LYS A 571 2.62 5.04 13.49
C LYS A 571 4.12 4.81 13.53
N VAL A 572 4.73 4.84 12.33
CA VAL A 572 6.19 4.78 12.22
C VAL A 572 6.71 6.21 12.02
N SER A 573 7.70 6.56 12.83
CA SER A 573 8.39 7.85 12.77
C SER A 573 9.90 7.62 12.73
N LEU A 574 10.64 8.66 12.35
CA LEU A 574 12.09 8.63 12.21
C LEU A 574 12.69 9.74 13.05
N LEU A 575 13.68 9.40 13.86
CA LEU A 575 14.53 10.37 14.54
C LEU A 575 15.79 10.56 13.70
N ARG A 576 16.01 11.79 13.25
CA ARG A 576 17.16 12.15 12.42
C ARG A 576 17.74 13.47 12.91
N HIS A 577 19.00 13.45 13.37
CA HIS A 577 19.71 14.64 13.89
C HIS A 577 18.89 15.40 14.95
N GLY A 578 18.25 14.66 15.86
CA GLY A 578 17.44 15.24 16.93
C GLY A 578 16.03 15.69 16.51
N ALA A 579 15.68 15.59 15.24
CA ALA A 579 14.34 15.98 14.74
C ALA A 579 13.48 14.75 14.46
N TRP A 580 12.18 14.86 14.77
CA TRP A 580 11.20 13.81 14.49
C TRP A 580 10.54 14.02 13.14
N ILE A 581 10.45 12.97 12.36
CA ILE A 581 9.85 12.96 11.01
C ILE A 581 8.81 11.85 10.97
N ASN A 582 7.55 12.18 10.70
CA ASN A 582 6.50 11.18 10.54
C ASN A 582 6.65 10.49 9.19
N LEU A 583 6.73 9.17 9.19
CA LEU A 583 6.81 8.38 7.96
C LEU A 583 5.46 7.81 7.55
N THR A 584 4.59 7.51 8.53
CA THR A 584 3.19 7.09 8.28
C THR A 584 2.25 8.01 9.07
N LYS A 585 0.91 7.92 8.78
CA LYS A 585 -0.08 8.84 9.33
C LYS A 585 -1.34 8.13 9.82
#